data_40ab25e12c153c5d7f2460e9ff202fd2
#
_entry.id   40ab25e12c153c5d7f2460e9ff202fd2
#
_cell.length_a   1.000
_cell.length_b   1.000
_cell.length_c   1.000
_cell.angle_alpha   90.00
_cell.angle_beta   90.00
_cell.angle_gamma   90.00
#
_symmetry.space_group_name_H-M   'P 1'
#
loop_
_entity.id
_entity.type
_entity.pdbx_description
1 polymer ?
#
loop_
_entity_poly.entity_id
_entity_poly.type
_entity_poly.pdbx_seq_one_letter_code
_entity_poly.pdbx_strand_id
1 'polypeptide(L)'
;MNTKFFKYIIPALSLVFSVNFTSCLGDLDVTPIDPNLNVEFDQNANFAKIYAGLAITGNKGPDGQGDIADTDEGASGLMRMLFNLNELPTDEAICAWSGDVDVYPLNFAKFTASNGVVLNMFNRLYIQIAQCNNFLIQTEGKDDEESLTQRAEVRFIRALDYYYLIDLYGNVPFVDENTGIGTYVPERITRANLYTYIEKELKEIEPQMKAPRANVYGRADQAAVWMLLSRLYLNAEVYTGTPQWSAAAEYAKKVMDAGFSLAPNYGDNFLADNNTSPEMILPICYDGVQTRSWSGLSLSPALSVVT
;
A
#
# COMPACT_ATOMS: atom_id res chain seq x y z
N MET A 1 -31.46 -33.63 65.85
CA MET A 1 -31.16 -33.42 64.42
C MET A 1 -29.71 -33.83 64.19
N ASN A 2 -29.46 -34.85 63.39
CA ASN A 2 -28.25 -35.68 63.41
C ASN A 2 -27.11 -35.01 62.69
N THR A 3 -26.15 -34.44 63.42
CA THR A 3 -24.97 -33.74 62.92
C THR A 3 -24.03 -34.61 62.07
N LYS A 4 -24.23 -35.92 62.06
CA LYS A 4 -23.42 -36.85 61.24
C LYS A 4 -23.87 -36.85 59.75
N PHE A 5 -25.10 -36.47 59.46
CA PHE A 5 -25.61 -36.44 58.09
C PHE A 5 -25.07 -35.25 57.28
N PHE A 6 -24.76 -34.13 57.94
CA PHE A 6 -24.21 -32.94 57.30
C PHE A 6 -22.70 -33.09 56.92
N LYS A 7 -21.96 -33.96 57.62
CA LYS A 7 -20.52 -34.19 57.37
C LYS A 7 -20.24 -34.86 56.02
N TYR A 8 -21.21 -35.55 55.43
CA TYR A 8 -21.02 -36.27 54.15
C TYR A 8 -21.73 -35.62 52.97
N ILE A 9 -22.71 -34.76 53.24
CA ILE A 9 -23.46 -34.04 52.19
C ILE A 9 -22.63 -32.89 51.61
N ILE A 10 -21.85 -32.14 52.43
CA ILE A 10 -21.03 -31.02 51.98
C ILE A 10 -19.90 -31.47 51.04
N PRO A 11 -19.08 -32.51 51.32
CA PRO A 11 -18.08 -32.98 50.41
C PRO A 11 -18.64 -33.64 49.16
N ALA A 12 -19.83 -34.31 49.23
CA ALA A 12 -20.50 -34.90 48.08
C ALA A 12 -21.05 -33.80 47.13
N LEU A 13 -21.58 -32.70 47.67
CA LEU A 13 -22.07 -31.57 46.89
C LEU A 13 -20.90 -30.79 46.24
N SER A 14 -19.74 -30.69 46.93
CA SER A 14 -18.53 -30.10 46.38
C SER A 14 -17.96 -30.90 45.23
N LEU A 15 -18.02 -32.23 45.29
CA LEU A 15 -17.53 -33.11 44.23
C LEU A 15 -18.43 -33.06 42.99
N VAL A 16 -19.75 -32.94 43.17
CA VAL A 16 -20.70 -32.79 42.04
C VAL A 16 -20.57 -31.41 41.39
N PHE A 17 -20.21 -30.37 42.13
CA PHE A 17 -19.98 -29.01 41.57
C PHE A 17 -18.66 -28.89 40.81
N SER A 18 -17.62 -29.64 41.19
CA SER A 18 -16.31 -29.60 40.51
C SER A 18 -16.30 -30.36 39.18
N VAL A 19 -17.19 -31.31 38.95
CA VAL A 19 -17.27 -32.07 37.69
C VAL A 19 -18.00 -31.28 36.58
N ASN A 20 -18.76 -30.23 36.92
CA ASN A 20 -19.46 -29.41 35.94
C ASN A 20 -18.62 -28.23 35.37
N PHE A 21 -17.38 -28.01 35.81
CA PHE A 21 -16.51 -27.00 35.27
C PHE A 21 -15.53 -27.51 34.20
N THR A 22 -15.60 -28.77 33.79
CA THR A 22 -14.91 -29.28 32.60
C THR A 22 -15.78 -29.07 31.35
N SER A 23 -16.38 -27.87 31.25
CA SER A 23 -17.17 -27.49 30.09
C SER A 23 -16.23 -26.92 29.03
N CYS A 24 -16.12 -27.65 27.94
CA CYS A 24 -16.01 -27.09 26.59
C CYS A 24 -14.81 -26.13 26.30
N LEU A 25 -13.58 -26.50 26.69
CA LEU A 25 -12.42 -25.84 26.08
C LEU A 25 -12.24 -26.27 24.61
N GLY A 26 -12.70 -27.46 24.22
CA GLY A 26 -12.64 -27.94 22.84
C GLY A 26 -13.69 -27.34 21.91
N ASP A 27 -14.79 -26.79 22.44
CA ASP A 27 -15.82 -26.12 21.63
C ASP A 27 -15.42 -24.70 21.17
N LEU A 28 -14.30 -24.18 21.69
CA LEU A 28 -13.73 -22.90 21.26
C LEU A 28 -12.72 -23.07 20.10
N ASP A 29 -12.25 -24.29 19.87
CA ASP A 29 -11.38 -24.64 18.72
C ASP A 29 -12.22 -25.07 17.51
N VAL A 30 -13.24 -24.29 17.17
CA VAL A 30 -14.01 -24.50 15.93
C VAL A 30 -13.18 -24.05 14.75
N THR A 31 -12.86 -25.00 13.87
CA THR A 31 -12.43 -24.63 12.51
C THR A 31 -13.57 -23.88 11.82
N PRO A 32 -13.32 -22.70 11.26
CA PRO A 32 -14.34 -21.95 10.52
C PRO A 32 -15.00 -22.83 9.46
N ILE A 33 -16.33 -22.84 9.41
CA ILE A 33 -17.10 -23.63 8.44
C ILE A 33 -16.96 -23.03 7.03
N ASP A 34 -16.67 -21.73 6.93
CA ASP A 34 -16.40 -21.07 5.66
C ASP A 34 -14.97 -21.44 5.18
N PRO A 35 -14.83 -22.18 4.07
CA PRO A 35 -13.52 -22.56 3.53
C PRO A 35 -12.67 -21.36 3.14
N ASN A 36 -13.26 -20.16 2.96
CA ASN A 36 -12.53 -18.94 2.66
C ASN A 36 -11.86 -18.30 3.89
N LEU A 37 -12.23 -18.73 5.11
CA LEU A 37 -11.62 -18.24 6.36
C LEU A 37 -10.38 -19.05 6.79
N ASN A 38 -10.11 -20.18 6.14
CA ASN A 38 -8.97 -21.06 6.42
C ASN A 38 -8.04 -21.17 5.20
N VAL A 39 -7.83 -20.09 4.47
CA VAL A 39 -6.85 -20.10 3.37
C VAL A 39 -5.46 -20.04 4.00
N GLU A 40 -4.68 -21.10 3.81
CA GLU A 40 -3.26 -21.11 4.15
C GLU A 40 -2.57 -19.92 3.48
N PHE A 41 -1.67 -19.24 4.22
CA PHE A 41 -0.95 -18.09 3.67
C PHE A 41 -0.01 -18.53 2.55
N ASP A 42 -0.35 -18.19 1.32
CA ASP A 42 0.52 -18.34 0.16
C ASP A 42 1.38 -17.07 0.01
N GLN A 43 2.67 -17.19 0.32
CA GLN A 43 3.62 -16.09 0.28
C GLN A 43 3.71 -15.46 -1.10
N ASN A 44 3.82 -16.28 -2.15
CA ASN A 44 4.02 -15.79 -3.52
C ASN A 44 2.75 -15.12 -4.07
N ALA A 45 1.58 -15.69 -3.80
CA ALA A 45 0.31 -15.09 -4.19
C ALA A 45 0.06 -13.76 -3.47
N ASN A 46 0.36 -13.67 -2.16
CA ASN A 46 0.23 -12.42 -1.41
C ASN A 46 1.25 -11.37 -1.86
N PHE A 47 2.49 -11.77 -2.14
CA PHE A 47 3.50 -10.89 -2.70
C PHE A 47 3.09 -10.34 -4.08
N ALA A 48 2.62 -11.20 -4.97
CA ALA A 48 2.10 -10.78 -6.28
C ALA A 48 0.90 -9.83 -6.15
N LYS A 49 0.01 -10.07 -5.17
CA LYS A 49 -1.13 -9.19 -4.90
C LYS A 49 -0.72 -7.79 -4.46
N ILE A 50 0.33 -7.65 -3.66
CA ILE A 50 0.86 -6.36 -3.23
C ILE A 50 1.31 -5.53 -4.45
N TYR A 51 2.04 -6.13 -5.39
CA TYR A 51 2.40 -5.46 -6.63
C TYR A 51 1.19 -5.17 -7.53
N ALA A 52 0.28 -6.12 -7.65
CA ALA A 52 -0.94 -5.95 -8.42
C ALA A 52 -1.80 -4.78 -7.89
N GLY A 53 -1.79 -4.54 -6.58
CA GLY A 53 -2.51 -3.42 -5.95
C GLY A 53 -2.06 -2.04 -6.41
N LEU A 54 -0.87 -1.89 -6.99
CA LEU A 54 -0.43 -0.66 -7.64
C LEU A 54 -1.17 -0.40 -8.97
N ALA A 55 -1.65 -1.45 -9.63
CA ALA A 55 -2.29 -1.39 -10.95
C ALA A 55 -3.81 -1.58 -10.90
N ILE A 56 -4.28 -2.54 -10.09
CA ILE A 56 -5.69 -2.96 -10.07
C ILE A 56 -6.38 -2.58 -8.75
N THR A 57 -7.69 -2.56 -8.79
CA THR A 57 -8.56 -2.11 -7.70
C THR A 57 -9.36 -3.24 -7.05
N GLY A 58 -9.11 -4.47 -7.46
CA GLY A 58 -9.76 -5.68 -6.96
C GLY A 58 -9.32 -6.91 -7.73
N ASN A 59 -9.68 -8.10 -7.22
CA ASN A 59 -9.20 -9.37 -7.77
C ASN A 59 -9.69 -9.69 -9.20
N LYS A 60 -10.75 -9.04 -9.65
CA LYS A 60 -11.34 -9.25 -10.98
C LYS A 60 -11.12 -8.07 -11.93
N GLY A 61 -10.38 -7.04 -11.49
CA GLY A 61 -10.23 -5.80 -12.23
C GLY A 61 -11.59 -5.20 -12.61
N PRO A 62 -11.75 -4.68 -13.84
CA PRO A 62 -12.97 -3.99 -14.27
C PRO A 62 -14.22 -4.89 -14.36
N ASP A 63 -14.05 -6.20 -14.31
CA ASP A 63 -15.16 -7.16 -14.41
C ASP A 63 -15.76 -7.52 -13.03
N GLY A 64 -15.33 -6.86 -11.97
CA GLY A 64 -15.76 -7.16 -10.61
C GLY A 64 -15.94 -5.94 -9.72
N GLN A 65 -16.21 -6.22 -8.46
CA GLN A 65 -16.28 -5.19 -7.42
C GLN A 65 -14.85 -4.75 -7.05
N GLY A 66 -14.69 -3.47 -6.78
CA GLY A 66 -13.47 -2.94 -6.15
C GLY A 66 -13.28 -3.51 -4.75
N ASP A 67 -12.06 -3.42 -4.24
CA ASP A 67 -11.67 -3.81 -2.88
C ASP A 67 -11.95 -2.71 -1.83
N ILE A 68 -12.34 -1.51 -2.28
CA ILE A 68 -12.88 -0.44 -1.44
C ILE A 68 -14.40 -0.49 -1.53
N ALA A 69 -15.07 -0.71 -0.38
CA ALA A 69 -16.51 -0.77 -0.31
C ALA A 69 -17.16 0.55 -0.76
N ASP A 70 -18.34 0.44 -1.37
CA ASP A 70 -19.17 1.57 -1.81
C ASP A 70 -18.48 2.53 -2.81
N THR A 71 -17.43 2.03 -3.50
CA THR A 71 -16.68 2.82 -4.47
C THR A 71 -16.69 2.12 -5.84
N ASP A 72 -16.91 2.89 -6.91
CA ASP A 72 -16.76 2.42 -8.27
C ASP A 72 -15.31 1.91 -8.51
N GLU A 73 -15.18 0.77 -9.20
CA GLU A 73 -13.88 0.16 -9.46
C GLU A 73 -12.93 1.16 -10.12
N GLY A 74 -13.38 1.83 -11.19
CA GLY A 74 -12.58 2.82 -11.93
C GLY A 74 -12.22 4.08 -11.15
N ALA A 75 -12.90 4.35 -10.03
CA ALA A 75 -12.71 5.56 -9.23
C ALA A 75 -11.74 5.37 -8.05
N SER A 76 -11.14 4.18 -7.87
CA SER A 76 -10.29 3.90 -6.70
C SER A 76 -8.86 3.46 -7.05
N GLY A 77 -8.47 3.48 -8.33
CA GLY A 77 -7.14 3.07 -8.76
C GLY A 77 -6.07 4.07 -8.41
N LEU A 78 -4.93 3.58 -7.93
CA LEU A 78 -3.81 4.40 -7.47
C LEU A 78 -3.39 5.47 -8.49
N MET A 79 -3.14 5.07 -9.74
CA MET A 79 -2.63 5.98 -10.77
C MET A 79 -3.63 7.07 -11.13
N ARG A 80 -4.93 6.73 -11.21
CA ARG A 80 -5.99 7.71 -11.47
C ARG A 80 -6.10 8.72 -10.32
N MET A 81 -6.05 8.23 -9.08
CA MET A 81 -6.14 9.12 -7.92
C MET A 81 -4.92 10.04 -7.81
N LEU A 82 -3.71 9.51 -8.09
CA LEU A 82 -2.49 10.32 -8.14
C LEU A 82 -2.60 11.41 -9.21
N PHE A 83 -3.03 11.08 -10.42
CA PHE A 83 -3.23 12.07 -11.48
C PHE A 83 -4.25 13.14 -11.06
N ASN A 84 -5.42 12.71 -10.57
CA ASN A 84 -6.48 13.63 -10.19
C ASN A 84 -6.06 14.60 -9.08
N LEU A 85 -5.28 14.14 -8.10
CA LEU A 85 -4.89 14.97 -6.96
C LEU A 85 -3.66 15.83 -7.23
N ASN A 86 -2.78 15.43 -8.15
CA ASN A 86 -1.57 16.19 -8.44
C ASN A 86 -1.74 17.13 -9.65
N GLU A 87 -2.46 16.70 -10.69
CA GLU A 87 -2.52 17.43 -11.97
C GLU A 87 -3.74 18.36 -12.07
N LEU A 88 -4.93 17.88 -11.66
CA LEU A 88 -6.15 18.68 -11.82
C LEU A 88 -6.21 19.97 -10.96
N PRO A 89 -5.55 20.06 -9.78
CA PRO A 89 -5.46 21.32 -9.05
C PRO A 89 -4.45 22.32 -9.64
N THR A 90 -3.77 21.96 -10.72
CA THR A 90 -2.79 22.81 -11.41
C THR A 90 -3.38 23.42 -12.70
N ASP A 91 -2.58 24.10 -13.48
CA ASP A 91 -2.91 24.66 -14.80
C ASP A 91 -2.49 23.74 -15.97
N GLU A 92 -1.96 22.54 -15.68
CA GLU A 92 -1.49 21.59 -16.70
C GLU A 92 -2.62 20.73 -17.28
N ALA A 93 -3.64 20.43 -16.47
CA ALA A 93 -4.74 19.56 -16.86
C ALA A 93 -6.08 20.08 -16.36
N ILE A 94 -7.14 19.82 -17.10
CA ILE A 94 -8.51 20.14 -16.71
C ILE A 94 -9.45 18.97 -17.01
N CYS A 95 -10.26 18.60 -16.02
CA CYS A 95 -11.38 17.69 -16.24
C CYS A 95 -12.58 18.46 -16.79
N ALA A 96 -13.03 18.10 -17.99
CA ALA A 96 -14.17 18.74 -18.66
C ALA A 96 -15.54 18.24 -18.17
N TRP A 97 -15.60 17.22 -17.32
CA TRP A 97 -16.85 16.63 -16.82
C TRP A 97 -17.47 17.48 -15.72
N SER A 98 -18.11 18.57 -16.12
CA SER A 98 -18.70 19.53 -15.17
C SER A 98 -19.80 18.96 -14.27
N GLY A 99 -20.37 17.80 -14.60
CA GLY A 99 -21.34 17.08 -13.77
C GLY A 99 -20.72 16.14 -12.73
N ASP A 100 -19.40 15.92 -12.77
CA ASP A 100 -18.70 15.08 -11.79
C ASP A 100 -18.48 15.88 -10.51
N VAL A 101 -19.14 15.45 -9.44
CA VAL A 101 -19.15 16.18 -8.16
C VAL A 101 -17.85 16.03 -7.36
N ASP A 102 -17.01 15.05 -7.69
CA ASP A 102 -15.76 14.78 -7.00
C ASP A 102 -14.53 15.21 -7.80
N VAL A 103 -14.49 14.90 -9.10
CA VAL A 103 -13.32 15.19 -9.95
C VAL A 103 -13.31 16.65 -10.42
N TYR A 104 -14.46 17.18 -10.93
CA TYR A 104 -14.52 18.52 -11.49
C TYR A 104 -14.11 19.64 -10.51
N PRO A 105 -14.49 19.59 -9.21
CA PRO A 105 -14.08 20.60 -8.24
C PRO A 105 -12.57 20.69 -7.98
N LEU A 106 -11.81 19.63 -8.30
CA LEU A 106 -10.34 19.63 -8.16
C LEU A 106 -9.69 20.66 -9.07
N ASN A 107 -10.22 20.90 -10.26
CA ASN A 107 -9.73 21.92 -11.20
C ASN A 107 -9.65 23.35 -10.58
N PHE A 108 -10.39 23.59 -9.53
CA PHE A 108 -10.51 24.90 -8.88
C PHE A 108 -10.01 24.88 -7.43
N ALA A 109 -9.37 23.79 -7.00
CA ALA A 109 -9.00 23.54 -5.61
C ALA A 109 -10.20 23.69 -4.63
N LYS A 110 -11.43 23.40 -5.09
CA LYS A 110 -12.68 23.50 -4.32
C LYS A 110 -13.15 22.13 -3.85
N PHE A 111 -12.42 21.53 -2.93
CA PHE A 111 -12.75 20.23 -2.37
C PHE A 111 -12.58 20.23 -0.85
N THR A 112 -13.16 19.26 -0.20
CA THR A 112 -13.10 19.04 1.24
C THR A 112 -12.57 17.64 1.53
N ALA A 113 -12.34 17.32 2.80
CA ALA A 113 -11.94 15.97 3.24
C ALA A 113 -12.98 14.87 2.89
N SER A 114 -14.22 15.25 2.60
CA SER A 114 -15.29 14.33 2.17
C SER A 114 -15.39 14.15 0.64
N ASN A 115 -14.51 14.78 -0.13
CA ASN A 115 -14.46 14.58 -1.57
C ASN A 115 -14.07 13.12 -1.88
N GLY A 116 -14.79 12.48 -2.81
CA GLY A 116 -14.63 11.06 -3.11
C GLY A 116 -13.21 10.70 -3.61
N VAL A 117 -12.56 11.58 -4.40
CA VAL A 117 -11.18 11.35 -4.86
C VAL A 117 -10.19 11.37 -3.69
N VAL A 118 -10.33 12.36 -2.79
CA VAL A 118 -9.48 12.49 -1.60
C VAL A 118 -9.64 11.27 -0.68
N LEU A 119 -10.89 10.85 -0.45
CA LEU A 119 -11.18 9.69 0.41
C LEU A 119 -10.72 8.37 -0.21
N ASN A 120 -10.96 8.18 -1.51
CA ASN A 120 -10.58 6.96 -2.21
C ASN A 120 -9.06 6.77 -2.27
N MET A 121 -8.29 7.85 -2.49
CA MET A 121 -6.83 7.77 -2.42
C MET A 121 -6.35 7.38 -1.03
N PHE A 122 -6.91 7.99 0.02
CA PHE A 122 -6.58 7.64 1.40
C PHE A 122 -6.85 6.16 1.68
N ASN A 123 -8.03 5.66 1.34
CA ASN A 123 -8.40 4.26 1.54
C ASN A 123 -7.52 3.32 0.72
N ARG A 124 -7.19 3.66 -0.53
CA ARG A 124 -6.31 2.87 -1.40
C ARG A 124 -4.93 2.65 -0.76
N LEU A 125 -4.31 3.72 -0.26
CA LEU A 125 -3.01 3.65 0.38
C LEU A 125 -3.05 2.80 1.67
N TYR A 126 -4.10 2.94 2.49
CA TYR A 126 -4.21 2.16 3.73
C TYR A 126 -4.54 0.68 3.50
N ILE A 127 -5.30 0.33 2.47
CA ILE A 127 -5.49 -1.07 2.06
C ILE A 127 -4.14 -1.68 1.67
N GLN A 128 -3.35 -0.97 0.88
CA GLN A 128 -2.03 -1.42 0.46
C GLN A 128 -1.07 -1.58 1.65
N ILE A 129 -1.02 -0.59 2.55
CA ILE A 129 -0.22 -0.65 3.79
C ILE A 129 -0.65 -1.84 4.66
N ALA A 130 -1.95 -2.10 4.79
CA ALA A 130 -2.45 -3.24 5.57
C ALA A 130 -2.02 -4.58 4.95
N GLN A 131 -2.03 -4.70 3.62
CA GLN A 131 -1.53 -5.89 2.93
C GLN A 131 -0.02 -6.07 3.12
N CYS A 132 0.76 -4.98 3.05
CA CYS A 132 2.20 -5.01 3.33
C CYS A 132 2.48 -5.46 4.78
N ASN A 133 1.79 -4.89 5.76
CA ASN A 133 1.95 -5.25 7.16
C ASN A 133 1.58 -6.72 7.40
N ASN A 134 0.46 -7.21 6.85
CA ASN A 134 0.09 -8.62 6.96
C ASN A 134 1.16 -9.53 6.35
N PHE A 135 1.70 -9.21 5.18
CA PHE A 135 2.78 -9.99 4.57
C PHE A 135 4.02 -10.05 5.47
N LEU A 136 4.42 -8.93 6.07
CA LEU A 136 5.58 -8.85 6.97
C LEU A 136 5.38 -9.65 8.25
N ILE A 137 4.16 -9.66 8.81
CA ILE A 137 3.78 -10.49 9.97
C ILE A 137 3.86 -11.99 9.61
N GLN A 138 3.23 -12.39 8.50
CA GLN A 138 3.15 -13.80 8.09
C GLN A 138 4.50 -14.39 7.64
N THR A 139 5.45 -13.55 7.30
CA THR A 139 6.81 -13.95 6.89
C THR A 139 7.86 -13.66 7.95
N GLU A 140 7.45 -13.32 9.18
CA GLU A 140 8.38 -13.10 10.28
C GLU A 140 9.23 -14.35 10.53
N GLY A 141 10.53 -14.15 10.76
CA GLY A 141 11.48 -15.24 11.04
C GLY A 141 11.90 -16.08 9.82
N LYS A 142 11.37 -15.80 8.61
CA LYS A 142 11.89 -16.42 7.39
C LYS A 142 13.22 -15.77 6.99
N ASP A 143 14.25 -16.57 6.79
CA ASP A 143 15.65 -16.14 6.55
C ASP A 143 16.23 -16.61 5.21
N ASP A 144 15.43 -17.29 4.36
CA ASP A 144 15.85 -17.62 3.02
C ASP A 144 15.95 -16.38 2.13
N GLU A 145 16.82 -16.41 1.11
CA GLU A 145 17.14 -15.27 0.25
C GLU A 145 15.90 -14.67 -0.43
N GLU A 146 14.96 -15.53 -0.86
CA GLU A 146 13.74 -15.08 -1.54
C GLU A 146 12.84 -14.32 -0.57
N SER A 147 12.59 -14.88 0.61
CA SER A 147 11.78 -14.25 1.65
C SER A 147 12.37 -12.92 2.10
N LEU A 148 13.69 -12.83 2.32
CA LEU A 148 14.36 -11.59 2.67
C LEU A 148 14.22 -10.53 1.56
N THR A 149 14.38 -10.91 0.30
CA THR A 149 14.21 -10.02 -0.85
C THR A 149 12.76 -9.53 -0.94
N GLN A 150 11.79 -10.44 -0.86
CA GLN A 150 10.36 -10.08 -0.91
C GLN A 150 9.98 -9.16 0.26
N ARG A 151 10.47 -9.40 1.46
CA ARG A 151 10.25 -8.52 2.62
C ARG A 151 10.81 -7.12 2.40
N ALA A 152 12.00 -6.99 1.82
CA ALA A 152 12.59 -5.70 1.49
C ALA A 152 11.75 -4.94 0.46
N GLU A 153 11.29 -5.62 -0.59
CA GLU A 153 10.41 -5.03 -1.61
C GLU A 153 9.04 -4.62 -1.04
N VAL A 154 8.46 -5.42 -0.14
CA VAL A 154 7.19 -5.08 0.52
C VAL A 154 7.35 -3.87 1.44
N ARG A 155 8.46 -3.76 2.17
CA ARG A 155 8.80 -2.56 2.96
C ARG A 155 8.99 -1.35 2.05
N PHE A 156 9.56 -1.51 0.86
CA PHE A 156 9.66 -0.44 -0.14
C PHE A 156 8.28 0.04 -0.60
N ILE A 157 7.35 -0.86 -0.94
CA ILE A 157 5.99 -0.49 -1.38
C ILE A 157 5.27 0.24 -0.25
N ARG A 158 5.35 -0.24 0.99
CA ARG A 158 4.80 0.45 2.15
C ARG A 158 5.39 1.85 2.34
N ALA A 159 6.70 2.00 2.16
CA ALA A 159 7.36 3.30 2.22
C ALA A 159 6.90 4.24 1.10
N LEU A 160 6.63 3.72 -0.10
CA LEU A 160 6.05 4.46 -1.23
C LEU A 160 4.63 4.95 -0.91
N ASP A 161 3.80 4.10 -0.32
CA ASP A 161 2.45 4.48 0.11
C ASP A 161 2.49 5.57 1.19
N TYR A 162 3.38 5.45 2.16
CA TYR A 162 3.60 6.49 3.17
C TYR A 162 4.20 7.78 2.58
N TYR A 163 4.99 7.68 1.52
CA TYR A 163 5.45 8.85 0.77
C TYR A 163 4.29 9.60 0.10
N TYR A 164 3.33 8.90 -0.50
CA TYR A 164 2.12 9.54 -1.01
C TYR A 164 1.24 10.11 0.13
N LEU A 165 1.17 9.42 1.26
CA LEU A 165 0.42 9.93 2.42
C LEU A 165 1.03 11.20 3.02
N ILE A 166 2.36 11.27 3.16
CA ILE A 166 3.02 12.48 3.69
C ILE A 166 2.85 13.67 2.76
N ASP A 167 2.89 13.44 1.46
CA ASP A 167 2.77 14.46 0.43
C ASP A 167 1.35 15.02 0.34
N LEU A 168 0.35 14.14 0.20
CA LEU A 168 -1.04 14.51 -0.03
C LEU A 168 -1.80 14.91 1.26
N TYR A 169 -1.48 14.29 2.40
CA TYR A 169 -2.27 14.45 3.65
C TYR A 169 -1.47 15.00 4.83
N GLY A 170 -0.17 14.91 4.81
CA GLY A 170 0.71 15.45 5.86
C GLY A 170 0.75 14.59 7.12
N ASN A 171 -0.05 14.92 8.14
CA ASN A 171 -0.13 14.14 9.38
C ASN A 171 -1.21 13.08 9.24
N VAL A 172 -0.85 11.80 9.36
CA VAL A 172 -1.73 10.67 9.05
C VAL A 172 -1.72 9.62 10.15
N PRO A 173 -2.71 8.74 10.26
CA PRO A 173 -2.63 7.56 11.12
C PRO A 173 -1.40 6.71 10.77
N PHE A 174 -0.73 6.15 11.78
CA PHE A 174 0.46 5.32 11.57
C PHE A 174 0.21 3.89 12.02
N VAL A 175 0.52 2.95 11.15
CA VAL A 175 0.44 1.50 11.41
C VAL A 175 1.59 0.79 10.72
N ASP A 176 2.22 -0.14 11.42
CA ASP A 176 3.22 -1.05 10.89
C ASP A 176 2.95 -2.50 11.34
N GLU A 177 3.82 -3.43 11.00
CA GLU A 177 3.70 -4.85 11.40
C GLU A 177 3.76 -5.05 12.92
N ASN A 178 4.31 -4.10 13.68
CA ASN A 178 4.43 -4.17 15.13
C ASN A 178 3.19 -3.62 15.85
N THR A 179 2.35 -2.87 15.14
CA THR A 179 1.17 -2.23 15.73
C THR A 179 0.03 -3.24 16.00
N GLY A 180 0.11 -4.42 15.37
CA GLY A 180 -0.88 -5.48 15.49
C GLY A 180 -2.12 -5.23 14.61
N ILE A 181 -2.92 -6.30 14.46
CA ILE A 181 -4.22 -6.25 13.77
C ILE A 181 -5.30 -6.25 14.85
N GLY A 182 -6.15 -5.23 14.89
CA GLY A 182 -7.20 -5.21 15.90
C GLY A 182 -8.08 -3.97 15.92
N THR A 183 -8.86 -3.84 16.98
CA THR A 183 -9.91 -2.82 17.18
C THR A 183 -9.39 -1.54 17.84
N TYR A 184 -8.12 -1.17 17.65
CA TYR A 184 -7.59 0.08 18.17
C TYR A 184 -7.68 1.19 17.11
N VAL A 185 -7.69 2.44 17.57
CA VAL A 185 -7.60 3.60 16.70
C VAL A 185 -6.12 3.99 16.58
N PRO A 186 -5.53 3.95 15.38
CA PRO A 186 -4.13 4.33 15.19
C PRO A 186 -3.86 5.79 15.60
N GLU A 187 -2.75 6.03 16.27
CA GLU A 187 -2.31 7.39 16.56
C GLU A 187 -1.83 8.10 15.29
N ARG A 188 -1.99 9.42 15.27
CA ARG A 188 -1.48 10.24 14.16
C ARG A 188 0.02 10.46 14.32
N ILE A 189 0.77 10.12 13.29
CA ILE A 189 2.18 10.53 13.16
C ILE A 189 2.27 11.93 12.55
N THR A 190 3.20 12.74 13.04
CA THR A 190 3.48 14.04 12.43
C THR A 190 4.20 13.87 11.08
N ARG A 191 4.04 14.83 10.17
CA ARG A 191 4.72 14.86 8.89
C ARG A 191 6.25 14.68 9.03
N ALA A 192 6.87 15.38 9.98
CA ALA A 192 8.31 15.26 10.20
C ALA A 192 8.74 13.88 10.73
N ASN A 193 7.96 13.27 11.61
CA ASN A 193 8.25 11.93 12.11
C ASN A 193 8.01 10.87 11.03
N LEU A 194 7.00 11.05 10.18
CA LEU A 194 6.73 10.17 9.05
C LEU A 194 7.87 10.25 8.00
N TYR A 195 8.39 11.46 7.73
CA TYR A 195 9.58 11.64 6.92
C TYR A 195 10.75 10.80 7.46
N THR A 196 11.04 10.90 8.75
CA THR A 196 12.11 10.15 9.41
C THR A 196 11.88 8.64 9.31
N TYR A 197 10.64 8.18 9.46
CA TYR A 197 10.29 6.76 9.29
C TYR A 197 10.55 6.29 7.86
N ILE A 198 10.07 7.00 6.84
CA ILE A 198 10.25 6.64 5.43
C ILE A 198 11.74 6.60 5.07
N GLU A 199 12.51 7.62 5.48
CA GLU A 199 13.95 7.68 5.28
C GLU A 199 14.67 6.47 5.88
N LYS A 200 14.34 6.14 7.13
CA LYS A 200 14.92 5.00 7.84
C LYS A 200 14.60 3.68 7.14
N GLU A 201 13.32 3.44 6.79
CA GLU A 201 12.89 2.23 6.09
C GLU A 201 13.69 2.05 4.78
N LEU A 202 13.75 3.09 3.96
CA LEU A 202 14.43 3.04 2.66
C LEU A 202 15.93 2.78 2.80
N LYS A 203 16.61 3.41 3.76
CA LYS A 203 18.03 3.17 4.03
C LYS A 203 18.33 1.77 4.55
N GLU A 204 17.45 1.22 5.37
CA GLU A 204 17.62 -0.14 5.90
C GLU A 204 17.46 -1.22 4.83
N ILE A 205 16.52 -1.04 3.90
CA ILE A 205 16.29 -2.02 2.85
C ILE A 205 17.22 -1.87 1.65
N GLU A 206 17.85 -0.71 1.43
CA GLU A 206 18.75 -0.45 0.28
C GLU A 206 19.74 -1.61 0.03
N PRO A 207 20.51 -2.11 1.03
CA PRO A 207 21.47 -3.21 0.80
C PRO A 207 20.81 -4.58 0.59
N GLN A 208 19.51 -4.73 0.89
CA GLN A 208 18.77 -5.98 0.74
C GLN A 208 18.07 -6.09 -0.62
N MET A 209 17.95 -4.99 -1.34
CA MET A 209 17.35 -4.94 -2.67
C MET A 209 18.30 -5.48 -3.73
N LYS A 210 17.74 -6.06 -4.79
CA LYS A 210 18.52 -6.45 -5.97
C LYS A 210 19.21 -5.21 -6.57
N ALA A 211 20.38 -5.42 -7.18
CA ALA A 211 21.09 -4.34 -7.89
C ALA A 211 20.21 -3.72 -9.00
N PRO A 212 20.48 -2.49 -9.42
CA PRO A 212 19.72 -1.82 -10.47
C PRO A 212 19.56 -2.69 -11.72
N ARG A 213 18.34 -2.84 -12.21
CA ARG A 213 17.96 -3.68 -13.37
C ARG A 213 18.24 -5.18 -13.24
N ALA A 214 18.62 -5.67 -12.05
CA ALA A 214 18.86 -7.09 -11.80
C ALA A 214 17.62 -7.83 -11.27
N ASN A 215 16.56 -7.10 -10.97
CA ASN A 215 15.29 -7.70 -10.56
C ASN A 215 14.40 -8.06 -11.75
N VAL A 216 13.34 -8.79 -11.51
CA VAL A 216 12.28 -9.07 -12.51
C VAL A 216 11.63 -7.74 -12.90
N TYR A 217 11.33 -7.55 -14.19
CA TYR A 217 10.68 -6.35 -14.69
C TYR A 217 9.37 -6.07 -13.94
N GLY A 218 9.18 -4.83 -13.51
CA GLY A 218 8.05 -4.41 -12.68
C GLY A 218 8.25 -4.61 -11.17
N ARG A 219 9.35 -5.21 -10.72
CA ARG A 219 9.72 -5.31 -9.32
C ARG A 219 10.74 -4.26 -8.92
N ALA A 220 10.62 -3.74 -7.70
CA ALA A 220 11.52 -2.73 -7.16
C ALA A 220 12.94 -3.26 -6.97
N ASP A 221 13.91 -2.41 -7.22
CA ASP A 221 15.33 -2.65 -7.02
C ASP A 221 15.99 -1.44 -6.31
N GLN A 222 17.30 -1.44 -6.17
CA GLN A 222 18.02 -0.34 -5.53
C GLN A 222 17.80 1.02 -6.21
N ALA A 223 17.59 1.05 -7.52
CA ALA A 223 17.35 2.31 -8.22
C ALA A 223 15.99 2.91 -7.85
N ALA A 224 14.97 2.09 -7.62
CA ALA A 224 13.67 2.52 -7.12
C ALA A 224 13.80 3.14 -5.72
N VAL A 225 14.58 2.52 -4.82
CA VAL A 225 14.87 3.06 -3.48
C VAL A 225 15.58 4.40 -3.59
N TRP A 226 16.61 4.52 -4.42
CA TRP A 226 17.37 5.76 -4.60
C TRP A 226 16.50 6.89 -5.15
N MET A 227 15.66 6.60 -6.13
CA MET A 227 14.77 7.61 -6.69
C MET A 227 13.72 8.07 -5.66
N LEU A 228 13.17 7.17 -4.86
CA LEU A 228 12.23 7.55 -3.81
C LEU A 228 12.91 8.39 -2.71
N LEU A 229 14.14 8.04 -2.32
CA LEU A 229 14.94 8.86 -1.41
C LEU A 229 15.26 10.24 -2.00
N SER A 230 15.62 10.30 -3.29
CA SER A 230 15.86 11.59 -3.98
C SER A 230 14.61 12.48 -3.92
N ARG A 231 13.43 11.95 -4.22
CA ARG A 231 12.16 12.69 -4.14
C ARG A 231 11.82 13.11 -2.71
N LEU A 232 12.03 12.24 -1.74
CA LEU A 232 11.81 12.53 -0.33
C LEU A 232 12.70 13.69 0.15
N TYR A 233 13.99 13.68 -0.22
CA TYR A 233 14.95 14.73 0.12
C TYR A 233 14.68 16.04 -0.61
N LEU A 234 14.21 15.99 -1.86
CA LEU A 234 13.88 17.20 -2.62
C LEU A 234 12.79 18.02 -1.91
N ASN A 235 11.82 17.34 -1.32
CA ASN A 235 10.70 17.96 -0.59
C ASN A 235 10.92 18.00 0.93
N ALA A 236 12.10 17.70 1.44
CA ALA A 236 12.40 17.64 2.88
C ALA A 236 12.07 18.95 3.61
N GLU A 237 12.30 20.11 3.00
CA GLU A 237 11.98 21.40 3.58
C GLU A 237 10.48 21.56 3.86
N VAL A 238 9.63 21.08 2.94
CA VAL A 238 8.16 21.10 3.09
C VAL A 238 7.72 20.17 4.23
N TYR A 239 8.37 19.02 4.37
CA TYR A 239 7.97 18.01 5.35
C TYR A 239 8.52 18.29 6.76
N THR A 240 9.73 18.87 6.86
CA THR A 240 10.49 18.98 8.12
C THR A 240 10.88 20.41 8.50
N GLY A 241 10.77 21.35 7.57
CA GLY A 241 11.32 22.71 7.72
C GLY A 241 12.83 22.79 7.44
N THR A 242 13.50 21.70 7.06
CA THR A 242 14.93 21.66 6.79
C THR A 242 15.20 21.11 5.40
N PRO A 243 15.85 21.89 4.49
CA PRO A 243 16.14 21.44 3.14
C PRO A 243 17.22 20.34 3.11
N GLN A 244 17.10 19.39 2.18
CA GLN A 244 18.02 18.28 1.96
C GLN A 244 18.43 18.17 0.47
N TRP A 245 18.55 19.26 -0.23
CA TRP A 245 18.76 19.28 -1.69
C TRP A 245 20.05 18.59 -2.14
N SER A 246 21.11 18.68 -1.33
CA SER A 246 22.37 17.98 -1.65
C SER A 246 22.20 16.47 -1.61
N ALA A 247 21.46 15.94 -0.63
CA ALA A 247 21.15 14.52 -0.55
C ALA A 247 20.23 14.07 -1.71
N ALA A 248 19.26 14.92 -2.09
CA ALA A 248 18.41 14.66 -3.26
C ALA A 248 19.25 14.50 -4.53
N ALA A 249 20.19 15.42 -4.78
CA ALA A 249 21.09 15.36 -5.93
C ALA A 249 22.03 14.15 -5.90
N GLU A 250 22.53 13.76 -4.71
CA GLU A 250 23.38 12.58 -4.56
C GLU A 250 22.65 11.29 -4.93
N TYR A 251 21.42 11.09 -4.45
CA TYR A 251 20.63 9.91 -4.77
C TYR A 251 20.16 9.89 -6.24
N ALA A 252 19.80 11.03 -6.81
CA ALA A 252 19.54 11.13 -8.25
C ALA A 252 20.78 10.74 -9.08
N LYS A 253 21.97 11.18 -8.64
CA LYS A 253 23.23 10.80 -9.32
C LYS A 253 23.49 9.30 -9.25
N LYS A 254 23.19 8.60 -8.13
CA LYS A 254 23.32 7.14 -8.06
C LYS A 254 22.49 6.45 -9.15
N VAL A 255 21.26 6.93 -9.42
CA VAL A 255 20.41 6.39 -10.49
C VAL A 255 21.04 6.60 -11.86
N MET A 256 21.55 7.81 -12.14
CA MET A 256 22.24 8.09 -13.40
C MET A 256 23.50 7.23 -13.58
N ASP A 257 24.31 7.08 -12.53
CA ASP A 257 25.54 6.27 -12.55
C ASP A 257 25.23 4.76 -12.74
N ALA A 258 24.02 4.31 -12.40
CA ALA A 258 23.55 2.95 -12.66
C ALA A 258 23.10 2.71 -14.11
N GLY A 259 23.24 3.71 -15.00
CA GLY A 259 23.01 3.59 -16.42
C GLY A 259 21.58 3.88 -16.88
N PHE A 260 20.76 4.51 -16.03
CA PHE A 260 19.49 5.09 -16.48
C PHE A 260 19.77 6.39 -17.24
N SER A 261 19.08 6.59 -18.35
CA SER A 261 19.29 7.73 -19.24
C SER A 261 17.98 8.14 -19.90
N LEU A 262 17.90 9.36 -20.39
CA LEU A 262 16.76 9.81 -21.16
C LEU A 262 16.66 9.03 -22.47
N ALA A 263 15.44 8.71 -22.90
CA ALA A 263 15.17 8.13 -24.21
C ALA A 263 15.58 9.14 -25.31
N PRO A 264 16.18 8.67 -26.41
CA PRO A 264 16.57 9.55 -27.52
C PRO A 264 15.41 10.34 -28.11
N ASN A 265 14.22 9.75 -28.11
CA ASN A 265 12.97 10.40 -28.51
C ASN A 265 11.97 10.27 -27.36
N TYR A 266 11.54 11.39 -26.81
CA TYR A 266 10.58 11.44 -25.68
C TYR A 266 9.29 10.68 -25.97
N GLY A 267 8.79 10.69 -27.21
CA GLY A 267 7.57 9.98 -27.62
C GLY A 267 7.64 8.47 -27.44
N ASP A 268 8.85 7.87 -27.44
CA ASP A 268 9.00 6.43 -27.30
C ASP A 268 8.56 5.91 -25.91
N ASN A 269 8.56 6.79 -24.91
CA ASN A 269 8.06 6.45 -23.57
C ASN A 269 6.54 6.18 -23.51
N PHE A 270 5.81 6.53 -24.56
CA PHE A 270 4.34 6.41 -24.65
C PHE A 270 3.87 5.40 -25.69
N LEU A 271 4.79 4.70 -26.34
CA LEU A 271 4.47 3.64 -27.32
C LEU A 271 4.12 2.32 -26.63
N ALA A 272 3.58 1.38 -27.40
CA ALA A 272 3.18 0.08 -26.88
C ALA A 272 4.36 -0.76 -26.37
N ASP A 273 5.57 -0.49 -26.82
CA ASP A 273 6.84 -1.12 -26.44
C ASP A 273 7.68 -0.26 -25.47
N ASN A 274 7.05 0.64 -24.75
CA ASN A 274 7.70 1.54 -23.77
C ASN A 274 8.44 0.80 -22.64
N ASN A 275 8.19 -0.49 -22.47
CA ASN A 275 8.94 -1.34 -21.54
C ASN A 275 10.44 -1.43 -21.91
N THR A 276 10.83 -1.02 -23.10
CA THR A 276 12.23 -0.97 -23.57
C THR A 276 12.91 0.35 -23.26
N SER A 277 12.17 1.35 -22.76
CA SER A 277 12.72 2.68 -22.47
C SER A 277 13.85 2.63 -21.42
N PRO A 278 14.97 3.32 -21.67
CA PRO A 278 16.07 3.44 -20.72
C PRO A 278 15.71 4.28 -19.47
N GLU A 279 14.59 4.99 -19.49
CA GLU A 279 14.12 5.83 -18.38
C GLU A 279 13.39 5.06 -17.29
N MET A 280 12.83 3.86 -17.59
CA MET A 280 11.99 3.10 -16.68
C MET A 280 12.78 2.57 -15.48
N ILE A 281 12.47 3.08 -14.27
CA ILE A 281 13.08 2.67 -13.00
C ILE A 281 12.19 1.64 -12.31
N LEU A 282 10.93 1.97 -12.07
CA LEU A 282 9.91 1.07 -11.50
C LEU A 282 8.61 1.23 -12.29
N PRO A 283 8.40 0.42 -13.32
CA PRO A 283 7.15 0.45 -14.07
C PRO A 283 6.03 -0.25 -13.30
N ILE A 284 4.84 0.34 -13.31
CA ILE A 284 3.60 -0.33 -12.91
C ILE A 284 3.02 -0.99 -14.17
N CYS A 285 3.03 -2.32 -14.20
CA CYS A 285 2.75 -3.08 -15.41
C CYS A 285 1.25 -3.28 -15.63
N TYR A 286 0.78 -2.91 -16.83
CA TYR A 286 -0.56 -3.22 -17.33
C TYR A 286 -0.42 -4.09 -18.57
N ASP A 287 -0.90 -5.33 -18.49
CA ASP A 287 -0.84 -6.29 -19.61
C ASP A 287 -2.14 -6.36 -20.42
N GLY A 288 -3.18 -5.66 -19.95
CA GLY A 288 -4.48 -5.63 -20.60
C GLY A 288 -5.32 -6.90 -20.43
N VAL A 289 -4.82 -7.91 -19.75
CA VAL A 289 -5.49 -9.20 -19.50
C VAL A 289 -5.67 -9.43 -18.01
N GLN A 290 -4.58 -9.60 -17.27
CA GLN A 290 -4.59 -9.84 -15.81
C GLN A 290 -4.55 -8.53 -15.04
N THR A 291 -3.70 -7.58 -15.47
CA THR A 291 -3.59 -6.26 -14.89
C THR A 291 -4.25 -5.23 -15.81
N ARG A 292 -5.54 -5.06 -15.63
CA ARG A 292 -6.37 -4.06 -16.31
C ARG A 292 -7.34 -3.42 -15.31
N SER A 293 -7.67 -2.16 -15.53
CA SER A 293 -8.56 -1.38 -14.68
C SER A 293 -9.19 -0.24 -15.48
N TRP A 294 -10.39 0.17 -15.12
CA TRP A 294 -10.95 1.44 -15.58
C TRP A 294 -10.21 2.67 -15.03
N SER A 295 -9.28 2.45 -14.11
CA SER A 295 -8.45 3.47 -13.48
C SER A 295 -7.15 3.79 -14.22
N GLY A 296 -6.92 3.23 -15.41
CA GLY A 296 -5.70 3.45 -16.17
C GLY A 296 -5.55 4.91 -16.64
N LEU A 297 -4.30 5.39 -16.70
CA LEU A 297 -3.97 6.73 -17.19
C LEU A 297 -4.40 6.96 -18.64
N SER A 298 -4.54 5.90 -19.44
CA SER A 298 -5.02 6.00 -20.83
C SER A 298 -6.45 6.56 -20.94
N LEU A 299 -7.26 6.43 -19.90
CA LEU A 299 -8.60 7.02 -19.88
C LEU A 299 -8.56 8.55 -19.66
N SER A 300 -7.70 9.01 -18.74
CA SER A 300 -7.61 10.43 -18.37
C SER A 300 -7.10 11.32 -19.51
N PRO A 301 -5.99 11.01 -20.22
CA PRO A 301 -5.54 11.78 -21.37
C PRO A 301 -6.47 11.67 -22.59
N ALA A 302 -7.02 10.47 -22.86
CA ALA A 302 -7.93 10.27 -23.99
C ALA A 302 -9.23 11.10 -23.85
N LEU A 303 -9.69 11.30 -22.62
CA LEU A 303 -10.88 12.11 -22.34
C LEU A 303 -10.61 13.61 -22.30
N SER A 304 -9.36 14.04 -22.09
CA SER A 304 -8.95 15.44 -22.16
C SER A 304 -8.69 15.94 -23.57
N VAL A 305 -8.52 15.05 -24.55
CA VAL A 305 -8.22 15.38 -25.97
C VAL A 305 -9.49 15.44 -26.83
N VAL A 306 -10.67 15.11 -26.30
CA VAL A 306 -11.96 15.15 -27.02
C VAL A 306 -12.70 16.46 -26.76
N THR A 307 -12.03 17.61 -26.87
CA THR A 307 -12.68 18.93 -26.88
C THR A 307 -12.32 19.71 -28.14
#